data_9d17e53f9d2195ba29ffa7d8fbdfa6ed
#
_entry.id   9d17e53f9d2195ba29ffa7d8fbdfa6ed
#
_cell.length_a   1.000
_cell.length_b   1.000
_cell.length_c   1.000
_cell.angle_alpha   90.00
_cell.angle_beta   90.00
_cell.angle_gamma   90.00
#
_symmetry.space_group_name_H-M   'P 1'
#
loop_
_entity.id
_entity.type
_entity.pdbx_description
1 polymer ?
#
loop_
_entity_poly.entity_id
_entity_poly.type
_entity_poly.pdbx_seq_one_letter_code
_entity_poly.pdbx_strand_id
1 'polypeptide(L)'
;MKLRYLYPLVAALAVTASGQRAEACSRVLYVGNDSLRIVGRSLDWKTPIPTNIYVYPRGMRKMGNSLPGSVTWISKYGAVYAVSYDGGVTEGMNEKGLVVNGLFCKGTVYESDSTANRPPMSLAMFPAWLLDMCADTPEAVALLRQHNFTISGATFDNGTTSALHWGITDSRGRSAMVEFDHGKINIYEGQDIKMLTNDPPYLQMNAINDYWVKKGGQNTLPGTVSSPDRYVRGYFFDSHVEKTGEADLGVSITRSILNNVSVPYTYTLGDANVSSTQWRSFSNIRDLRYYFDIVTNPGMFYVDLGKCDLRKGASVMKLDTTKTADYVGDVTSRLFPTTPFTPMF
;
A
#
# COMPACT_ATOMS: atom_id res chain seq x y z
N MET A 1 -75.25 4.76 -2.55
CA MET A 1 -74.20 4.09 -1.83
C MET A 1 -72.97 4.09 -2.74
N LYS A 2 -72.01 5.05 -2.61
CA LYS A 2 -70.84 5.19 -3.48
C LYS A 2 -69.61 4.62 -2.77
N LEU A 3 -69.09 3.52 -3.27
CA LEU A 3 -67.84 2.92 -2.81
C LEU A 3 -66.65 3.80 -3.28
N ARG A 4 -65.89 4.35 -2.32
CA ARG A 4 -64.62 5.02 -2.57
C ARG A 4 -63.51 3.99 -2.46
N TYR A 5 -62.86 3.72 -3.56
CA TYR A 5 -61.62 2.93 -3.59
C TYR A 5 -60.47 3.82 -3.08
N LEU A 6 -59.87 3.47 -1.92
CA LEU A 6 -58.59 3.98 -1.48
C LEU A 6 -57.49 3.18 -2.20
N TYR A 7 -56.69 3.85 -3.05
CA TYR A 7 -55.44 3.30 -3.53
C TYR A 7 -54.38 3.54 -2.48
N PRO A 8 -53.60 2.52 -2.05
CA PRO A 8 -52.41 2.75 -1.23
C PRO A 8 -51.31 3.32 -2.10
N LEU A 9 -50.83 4.50 -1.76
CA LEU A 9 -49.65 5.15 -2.34
C LEU A 9 -48.42 4.35 -1.87
N VAL A 10 -47.91 3.46 -2.72
CA VAL A 10 -46.60 2.83 -2.51
C VAL A 10 -45.54 3.88 -2.82
N ALA A 11 -45.02 4.51 -1.79
CA ALA A 11 -43.82 5.34 -1.89
C ALA A 11 -42.61 4.42 -2.17
N ALA A 12 -42.23 4.32 -3.42
CA ALA A 12 -40.96 3.71 -3.79
C ALA A 12 -39.84 4.60 -3.25
N LEU A 13 -39.23 4.20 -2.13
CA LEU A 13 -37.93 4.75 -1.73
C LEU A 13 -36.92 4.37 -2.83
N ALA A 14 -36.68 5.31 -3.72
CA ALA A 14 -35.49 5.27 -4.58
C ALA A 14 -34.28 5.44 -3.66
N VAL A 15 -33.69 4.34 -3.21
CA VAL A 15 -32.33 4.33 -2.69
C VAL A 15 -31.45 4.73 -3.85
N THR A 16 -31.12 6.01 -3.93
CA THR A 16 -30.04 6.48 -4.77
C THR A 16 -28.77 5.83 -4.23
N ALA A 17 -28.41 4.68 -4.80
CA ALA A 17 -27.07 4.15 -4.68
C ALA A 17 -26.13 5.20 -5.26
N SER A 18 -25.68 6.13 -4.42
CA SER A 18 -24.50 6.95 -4.72
C SER A 18 -23.41 5.96 -5.03
N GLY A 19 -23.08 5.82 -6.32
CA GLY A 19 -22.04 4.93 -6.77
C GLY A 19 -20.75 5.23 -5.99
N GLN A 20 -20.44 4.39 -4.99
CA GLN A 20 -19.17 4.48 -4.29
C GLN A 20 -18.11 4.25 -5.36
N ARG A 21 -17.40 5.30 -5.70
CA ARG A 21 -16.22 5.21 -6.57
C ARG A 21 -15.25 4.29 -5.84
N ALA A 22 -15.09 3.08 -6.36
CA ALA A 22 -14.22 2.08 -5.78
C ALA A 22 -12.78 2.52 -6.00
N GLU A 23 -12.15 3.06 -4.98
CA GLU A 23 -10.70 3.19 -4.92
C GLU A 23 -10.19 1.85 -4.38
N ALA A 24 -9.23 1.23 -5.08
CA ALA A 24 -9.01 -0.20 -4.91
C ALA A 24 -7.51 -0.50 -4.81
N CYS A 25 -6.94 -0.53 -3.61
CA CYS A 25 -5.62 -1.11 -3.36
C CYS A 25 -5.78 -2.38 -2.51
N SER A 26 -4.89 -3.34 -2.66
CA SER A 26 -4.87 -4.54 -1.81
C SER A 26 -3.44 -4.85 -1.38
N ARG A 27 -3.29 -5.39 -0.18
CA ARG A 27 -2.01 -5.86 0.36
C ARG A 27 -2.24 -7.19 1.06
N VAL A 28 -1.33 -8.14 0.85
CA VAL A 28 -1.34 -9.45 1.52
C VAL A 28 0.06 -9.77 2.04
N LEU A 29 0.13 -10.37 3.23
CA LEU A 29 1.34 -10.97 3.78
C LEU A 29 1.23 -12.49 3.66
N TYR A 30 1.99 -13.09 2.76
CA TYR A 30 2.20 -14.53 2.69
C TYR A 30 3.29 -14.94 3.69
N VAL A 31 2.94 -15.86 4.58
CA VAL A 31 3.84 -16.47 5.56
C VAL A 31 4.13 -17.89 5.11
N GLY A 32 5.27 -18.10 4.49
CA GLY A 32 5.78 -19.40 4.07
C GLY A 32 6.63 -20.09 5.12
N ASN A 33 7.20 -21.25 4.75
CA ASN A 33 8.18 -21.99 5.54
C ASN A 33 9.56 -21.32 5.51
N ASP A 34 10.52 -21.81 6.29
CA ASP A 34 11.93 -21.40 6.27
C ASP A 34 12.14 -19.88 6.30
N SER A 35 11.39 -19.19 7.15
CA SER A 35 11.42 -17.73 7.27
C SER A 35 11.01 -16.97 6.02
N LEU A 36 10.44 -17.62 5.00
CA LEU A 36 9.95 -16.94 3.81
C LEU A 36 8.75 -16.05 4.17
N ARG A 37 8.91 -14.76 3.91
CA ARG A 37 7.86 -13.74 4.10
C ARG A 37 7.78 -12.91 2.83
N ILE A 38 6.60 -12.83 2.25
CA ILE A 38 6.37 -12.05 1.03
C ILE A 38 5.19 -11.14 1.26
N VAL A 39 5.45 -9.86 1.11
CA VAL A 39 4.39 -8.85 1.10
C VAL A 39 4.06 -8.53 -0.33
N GLY A 40 2.86 -8.87 -0.76
CA GLY A 40 2.33 -8.49 -2.05
C GLY A 40 1.40 -7.28 -1.93
N ARG A 41 1.43 -6.36 -2.90
CA ARG A 41 0.55 -5.18 -2.94
C ARG A 41 0.13 -4.87 -4.38
N SER A 42 -1.15 -4.49 -4.59
CA SER A 42 -1.63 -3.89 -5.84
C SER A 42 -1.92 -2.41 -5.65
N LEU A 43 -1.41 -1.58 -6.55
CA LEU A 43 -1.83 -0.18 -6.67
C LEU A 43 -2.92 -0.10 -7.73
N ASP A 44 -4.08 0.33 -7.29
CA ASP A 44 -5.25 0.46 -8.14
C ASP A 44 -5.71 1.92 -8.15
N TRP A 45 -5.90 2.48 -9.36
CA TRP A 45 -6.31 3.88 -9.50
C TRP A 45 -7.04 4.08 -10.83
N LYS A 46 -7.82 5.16 -10.92
CA LYS A 46 -8.62 5.49 -12.10
C LYS A 46 -7.81 6.03 -13.29
N THR A 47 -6.64 6.58 -13.02
CA THR A 47 -5.73 7.11 -14.04
C THR A 47 -4.34 6.50 -13.86
N PRO A 48 -3.50 6.45 -14.91
CA PRO A 48 -2.14 5.97 -14.77
C PRO A 48 -1.36 6.73 -13.70
N ILE A 49 -0.63 6.00 -12.86
CA ILE A 49 0.30 6.55 -11.86
C ILE A 49 1.72 6.13 -12.27
N PRO A 50 2.46 6.99 -12.96
CA PRO A 50 3.86 6.72 -13.28
C PRO A 50 4.64 6.48 -11.98
N THR A 51 5.25 5.31 -11.86
CA THR A 51 5.94 4.91 -10.62
C THR A 51 7.29 4.30 -10.99
N ASN A 52 8.37 4.95 -10.60
CA ASN A 52 9.74 4.47 -10.79
C ASN A 52 10.28 3.80 -9.52
N ILE A 53 11.28 2.94 -9.69
CA ILE A 53 11.96 2.29 -8.57
C ILE A 53 13.25 3.04 -8.27
N TYR A 54 13.41 3.44 -7.01
CA TYR A 54 14.62 4.08 -6.53
C TYR A 54 15.29 3.23 -5.46
N VAL A 55 16.63 3.20 -5.47
CA VAL A 55 17.43 2.61 -4.41
C VAL A 55 18.26 3.71 -3.76
N TYR A 56 18.09 3.87 -2.47
CA TYR A 56 18.77 4.87 -1.66
C TYR A 56 19.75 4.22 -0.70
N PRO A 57 21.00 4.71 -0.63
CA PRO A 57 21.95 4.25 0.37
C PRO A 57 21.63 4.83 1.76
N ARG A 58 22.23 4.25 2.79
CA ARG A 58 22.18 4.79 4.16
C ARG A 58 23.02 6.05 4.30
N GLY A 59 22.78 6.82 5.38
CA GLY A 59 23.53 8.01 5.73
C GLY A 59 23.17 9.26 4.94
N MET A 60 22.05 9.25 4.23
CA MET A 60 21.55 10.39 3.51
C MET A 60 20.70 11.30 4.43
N ARG A 61 20.96 12.61 4.36
CA ARG A 61 20.08 13.59 4.98
C ARG A 61 18.84 13.80 4.11
N LYS A 62 17.68 13.64 4.73
CA LYS A 62 16.38 13.81 4.07
C LYS A 62 15.47 14.75 4.87
N MET A 63 14.44 15.25 4.20
CA MET A 63 13.43 16.14 4.77
C MET A 63 12.04 15.56 4.53
N GLY A 64 11.17 15.75 5.50
CA GLY A 64 9.79 15.26 5.43
C GLY A 64 8.90 16.13 4.55
N ASN A 65 9.31 17.35 4.25
CA ASN A 65 8.57 18.30 3.42
C ASN A 65 9.55 19.36 2.89
N SER A 66 9.19 20.06 1.82
CA SER A 66 9.96 21.20 1.29
C SER A 66 9.80 22.49 2.10
N LEU A 67 8.88 22.53 3.07
CA LEU A 67 8.62 23.71 3.90
C LEU A 67 9.71 23.91 4.96
N PRO A 68 10.02 25.17 5.34
CA PRO A 68 10.91 25.47 6.45
C PRO A 68 10.43 24.81 7.76
N GLY A 69 11.36 24.29 8.55
CA GLY A 69 11.05 23.66 9.84
C GLY A 69 10.48 22.24 9.72
N SER A 70 10.46 21.64 8.53
CA SER A 70 10.01 20.26 8.37
C SER A 70 10.87 19.25 9.13
N VAL A 71 10.30 18.07 9.40
CA VAL A 71 11.03 16.93 9.97
C VAL A 71 12.27 16.64 9.13
N THR A 72 13.44 16.47 9.76
CA THR A 72 14.67 16.07 9.09
C THR A 72 15.27 14.85 9.77
N TRP A 73 15.89 13.96 8.98
CA TRP A 73 16.59 12.79 9.50
C TRP A 73 17.79 12.43 8.65
N ILE A 74 18.64 11.57 9.19
CA ILE A 74 19.69 10.88 8.44
C ILE A 74 19.31 9.42 8.39
N SER A 75 19.21 8.85 7.17
CA SER A 75 18.80 7.44 6.99
C SER A 75 19.78 6.49 7.68
N LYS A 76 19.27 5.64 8.57
CA LYS A 76 20.04 4.56 9.19
C LYS A 76 20.21 3.39 8.25
N TYR A 77 19.22 3.16 7.39
CA TYR A 77 19.15 2.02 6.49
C TYR A 77 19.03 2.47 5.04
N GLY A 78 19.63 1.68 4.14
CA GLY A 78 19.36 1.79 2.72
C GLY A 78 18.05 1.07 2.36
N ALA A 79 17.39 1.54 1.30
CA ALA A 79 16.08 1.02 0.94
C ALA A 79 15.80 1.13 -0.56
N VAL A 80 14.89 0.26 -1.04
CA VAL A 80 14.21 0.40 -2.32
C VAL A 80 12.86 1.04 -2.11
N TYR A 81 12.49 2.00 -2.95
CA TYR A 81 11.21 2.69 -2.94
C TYR A 81 10.52 2.60 -4.29
N ALA A 82 9.21 2.39 -4.28
CA ALA A 82 8.35 2.73 -5.41
C ALA A 82 7.93 4.20 -5.26
N VAL A 83 8.35 5.03 -6.22
CA VAL A 83 8.17 6.48 -6.17
C VAL A 83 7.24 6.90 -7.29
N SER A 84 6.04 7.34 -6.92
CA SER A 84 5.05 7.83 -7.87
C SER A 84 5.36 9.27 -8.28
N TYR A 85 5.21 9.55 -9.58
CA TYR A 85 5.45 10.86 -10.19
C TYR A 85 6.85 11.43 -9.91
N ASP A 86 7.83 10.56 -9.62
CA ASP A 86 9.18 10.95 -9.18
C ASP A 86 9.18 11.95 -8.00
N GLY A 87 8.20 11.88 -7.12
CA GLY A 87 8.05 12.85 -6.03
C GLY A 87 7.41 12.32 -4.75
N GLY A 88 6.81 11.14 -4.77
CA GLY A 88 6.16 10.56 -3.58
C GLY A 88 6.44 9.06 -3.41
N VAL A 89 6.95 8.67 -2.25
CA VAL A 89 7.12 7.25 -1.89
C VAL A 89 5.76 6.65 -1.57
N THR A 90 5.33 5.68 -2.36
CA THR A 90 4.09 4.92 -2.14
C THR A 90 4.32 3.75 -1.20
N GLU A 91 5.47 3.12 -1.32
CA GLU A 91 5.89 1.95 -0.56
C GLU A 91 7.37 1.66 -0.74
N GLY A 92 7.86 0.67 0.00
CA GLY A 92 9.22 0.17 -0.19
C GLY A 92 9.61 -0.91 0.80
N MET A 93 10.87 -1.33 0.69
CA MET A 93 11.52 -2.27 1.58
C MET A 93 12.94 -1.81 1.88
N ASN A 94 13.36 -1.87 3.16
CA ASN A 94 14.74 -1.55 3.52
C ASN A 94 15.64 -2.80 3.62
N GLU A 95 16.93 -2.57 3.79
CA GLU A 95 17.96 -3.62 3.90
C GLU A 95 17.83 -4.53 5.14
N LYS A 96 16.92 -4.20 6.08
CA LYS A 96 16.57 -5.03 7.24
C LYS A 96 15.33 -5.88 6.99
N GLY A 97 14.69 -5.71 5.83
CA GLY A 97 13.47 -6.41 5.48
C GLY A 97 12.20 -5.78 6.10
N LEU A 98 12.27 -4.55 6.57
CA LEU A 98 11.07 -3.80 6.89
C LEU A 98 10.37 -3.36 5.60
N VAL A 99 9.09 -3.63 5.49
CA VAL A 99 8.22 -3.25 4.36
C VAL A 99 7.14 -2.29 4.85
N VAL A 100 6.95 -1.19 4.14
CA VAL A 100 5.88 -0.21 4.39
C VAL A 100 5.12 0.01 3.10
N ASN A 101 3.79 -0.13 3.15
CA ASN A 101 2.90 0.08 2.00
C ASN A 101 1.79 1.08 2.38
N GLY A 102 1.60 2.10 1.56
CA GLY A 102 0.48 3.02 1.67
C GLY A 102 -0.70 2.58 0.79
N LEU A 103 -1.92 2.57 1.34
CA LEU A 103 -3.15 2.28 0.64
C LEU A 103 -4.13 3.42 0.87
N PHE A 104 -4.91 3.76 -0.13
CA PHE A 104 -5.94 4.79 0.03
C PHE A 104 -7.01 4.33 1.05
N CYS A 105 -7.38 5.23 1.96
CA CYS A 105 -8.46 5.03 2.92
C CYS A 105 -9.18 6.36 3.15
N LYS A 106 -10.38 6.49 2.60
CA LYS A 106 -11.17 7.73 2.65
C LYS A 106 -11.51 8.15 4.09
N GLY A 107 -11.61 7.17 5.00
CA GLY A 107 -11.85 7.42 6.42
C GLY A 107 -10.66 8.04 7.16
N THR A 108 -9.50 8.19 6.50
CA THR A 108 -8.33 8.84 7.11
C THR A 108 -8.53 10.35 7.20
N VAL A 109 -8.39 10.88 8.40
CA VAL A 109 -8.43 12.34 8.67
C VAL A 109 -7.16 12.72 9.40
N TYR A 110 -6.29 13.47 8.72
CA TYR A 110 -5.10 14.05 9.33
C TYR A 110 -5.47 15.23 10.21
N GLU A 111 -4.53 15.64 11.05
CA GLU A 111 -4.73 16.81 11.90
C GLU A 111 -4.86 18.08 11.06
N SER A 112 -5.93 18.83 11.34
CA SER A 112 -6.18 20.11 10.68
C SER A 112 -5.74 21.32 11.54
N ASP A 113 -5.20 21.07 12.75
CA ASP A 113 -4.82 22.14 13.67
C ASP A 113 -3.51 22.82 13.21
N SER A 114 -3.66 23.89 12.45
CA SER A 114 -2.54 24.75 12.03
C SER A 114 -1.87 25.51 13.19
N THR A 115 -2.44 25.47 14.40
CA THR A 115 -1.87 26.11 15.60
C THR A 115 -0.91 25.17 16.33
N ALA A 116 -0.93 23.89 16.04
CA ALA A 116 0.06 22.97 16.56
C ALA A 116 1.43 23.31 15.94
N ASN A 117 2.30 23.92 16.74
CA ASN A 117 3.68 24.28 16.33
C ASN A 117 4.55 23.00 16.22
N ARG A 118 4.13 22.05 15.36
CA ARG A 118 4.82 20.79 15.12
C ARG A 118 5.41 20.78 13.70
N PRO A 119 6.60 20.19 13.52
CA PRO A 119 7.24 20.09 12.21
C PRO A 119 6.30 19.41 11.18
N PRO A 120 6.17 19.93 9.96
CA PRO A 120 5.40 19.26 8.91
C PRO A 120 6.14 18.02 8.37
N MET A 121 5.38 16.98 8.08
CA MET A 121 5.76 15.77 7.37
C MET A 121 4.84 15.59 6.18
N SER A 122 5.38 15.54 4.98
CA SER A 122 4.60 15.18 3.80
C SER A 122 4.22 13.70 3.82
N LEU A 123 2.99 13.42 3.42
CA LEU A 123 2.53 12.08 3.16
C LEU A 123 3.44 11.32 2.17
N ALA A 124 4.02 12.05 1.21
CA ALA A 124 4.94 11.52 0.21
C ALA A 124 6.27 11.00 0.80
N MET A 125 6.65 11.46 2.00
CA MET A 125 7.91 11.09 2.65
C MET A 125 7.71 10.19 3.88
N PHE A 126 6.48 10.04 4.35
CA PHE A 126 6.19 9.24 5.54
C PHE A 126 6.66 7.78 5.45
N PRO A 127 6.44 7.03 4.34
CA PRO A 127 6.99 5.67 4.22
C PRO A 127 8.52 5.66 4.20
N ALA A 128 9.16 6.62 3.52
CA ALA A 128 10.61 6.71 3.49
C ALA A 128 11.19 6.94 4.88
N TRP A 129 10.56 7.80 5.70
CA TRP A 129 10.99 8.05 7.07
C TRP A 129 10.98 6.77 7.92
N LEU A 130 9.93 5.97 7.84
CA LEU A 130 9.86 4.68 8.56
C LEU A 130 10.91 3.68 8.06
N LEU A 131 11.05 3.53 6.75
CA LEU A 131 12.02 2.62 6.14
C LEU A 131 13.47 3.01 6.43
N ASP A 132 13.75 4.32 6.46
CA ASP A 132 15.07 4.85 6.75
C ASP A 132 15.47 4.69 8.22
N MET A 133 14.52 4.78 9.14
CA MET A 133 14.81 4.92 10.57
C MET A 133 14.63 3.65 11.37
N CYS A 134 13.85 2.67 10.90
CA CYS A 134 13.44 1.49 11.64
C CYS A 134 13.94 0.19 11.00
N ALA A 135 14.43 -0.74 11.82
CA ALA A 135 14.84 -2.06 11.36
C ALA A 135 13.68 -3.04 11.30
N ASP A 136 12.69 -2.87 12.17
CA ASP A 136 11.59 -3.81 12.35
C ASP A 136 10.29 -3.12 12.77
N THR A 137 9.20 -3.89 12.83
CA THR A 137 7.88 -3.38 13.20
C THR A 137 7.82 -2.78 14.60
N PRO A 138 8.40 -3.38 15.66
CA PRO A 138 8.45 -2.75 16.98
C PRO A 138 9.16 -1.39 17.00
N GLU A 139 10.30 -1.23 16.29
CA GLU A 139 10.96 0.08 16.18
C GLU A 139 10.06 1.10 15.48
N ALA A 140 9.37 0.70 14.40
CA ALA A 140 8.45 1.57 13.69
C ALA A 140 7.28 1.99 14.56
N VAL A 141 6.69 1.06 15.32
CA VAL A 141 5.58 1.35 16.26
C VAL A 141 6.05 2.27 17.40
N ALA A 142 7.23 2.02 17.98
CA ALA A 142 7.79 2.87 19.03
C ALA A 142 8.05 4.30 18.51
N LEU A 143 8.60 4.42 17.30
CA LEU A 143 8.84 5.70 16.65
C LEU A 143 7.54 6.45 16.36
N LEU A 144 6.51 5.77 15.87
CA LEU A 144 5.19 6.33 15.61
C LEU A 144 4.49 6.82 16.88
N ARG A 145 4.61 6.09 17.99
CA ARG A 145 4.05 6.51 19.28
C ARG A 145 4.72 7.75 19.86
N GLN A 146 5.97 8.02 19.48
CA GLN A 146 6.75 9.20 19.91
C GLN A 146 6.66 10.34 18.89
N HIS A 147 5.89 10.19 17.80
CA HIS A 147 5.85 11.19 16.74
C HIS A 147 5.43 12.57 17.28
N ASN A 148 6.12 13.58 16.78
CA ASN A 148 5.83 14.98 17.06
C ASN A 148 5.89 15.81 15.78
N PHE A 149 5.02 15.46 14.83
CA PHE A 149 4.87 16.16 13.55
C PHE A 149 3.40 16.14 13.11
N THR A 150 3.06 17.02 12.19
CA THR A 150 1.77 17.00 11.49
C THR A 150 1.96 16.42 10.10
N ILE A 151 1.06 15.51 9.68
CA ILE A 151 1.05 15.02 8.31
C ILE A 151 0.24 15.94 7.42
N SER A 152 0.85 16.38 6.32
CA SER A 152 0.15 17.07 5.23
C SER A 152 -0.08 16.11 4.07
N GLY A 153 -1.33 15.99 3.66
CA GLY A 153 -1.73 15.29 2.43
C GLY A 153 -1.78 16.24 1.24
N ALA A 154 -1.65 15.69 0.04
CA ALA A 154 -1.92 16.44 -1.17
C ALA A 154 -3.42 16.62 -1.39
N THR A 155 -3.81 17.78 -1.85
CA THR A 155 -5.11 17.99 -2.45
C THR A 155 -4.92 18.02 -3.97
N PHE A 156 -5.56 17.10 -4.67
CA PHE A 156 -5.53 17.05 -6.13
C PHE A 156 -6.45 18.10 -6.73
N ASP A 157 -6.26 18.42 -8.02
CA ASP A 157 -7.04 19.44 -8.73
C ASP A 157 -8.56 19.20 -8.71
N ASN A 158 -8.98 17.97 -8.51
CA ASN A 158 -10.39 17.60 -8.36
C ASN A 158 -10.94 17.77 -6.92
N GLY A 159 -10.16 18.37 -6.01
CA GLY A 159 -10.52 18.57 -4.61
C GLY A 159 -10.41 17.31 -3.73
N THR A 160 -9.96 16.17 -4.27
CA THR A 160 -9.72 14.97 -3.47
C THR A 160 -8.43 15.12 -2.69
N THR A 161 -8.46 14.97 -1.38
CA THR A 161 -7.26 14.92 -0.54
C THR A 161 -6.73 13.50 -0.50
N SER A 162 -5.41 13.34 -0.63
CA SER A 162 -4.77 12.04 -0.43
C SER A 162 -4.92 11.60 1.01
N ALA A 163 -5.67 10.55 1.22
CA ALA A 163 -5.95 9.94 2.51
C ALA A 163 -5.44 8.50 2.48
N LEU A 164 -4.42 8.20 3.28
CA LEU A 164 -3.79 6.88 3.29
C LEU A 164 -3.78 6.28 4.70
N HIS A 165 -3.83 4.97 4.74
CA HIS A 165 -3.41 4.17 5.87
C HIS A 165 -2.23 3.28 5.46
N TRP A 166 -1.48 2.75 6.42
CA TRP A 166 -0.24 2.04 6.13
C TRP A 166 -0.19 0.67 6.77
N GLY A 167 0.31 -0.29 5.98
CA GLY A 167 0.73 -1.60 6.48
C GLY A 167 2.24 -1.65 6.63
N ILE A 168 2.70 -2.14 7.78
CA ILE A 168 4.10 -2.34 8.12
C ILE A 168 4.31 -3.83 8.38
N THR A 169 5.38 -4.42 7.85
CA THR A 169 5.75 -5.82 8.15
C THR A 169 7.25 -5.97 8.15
N ASP A 170 7.77 -6.79 9.08
CA ASP A 170 9.20 -7.07 9.19
C ASP A 170 9.59 -8.50 8.81
N SER A 171 10.88 -8.80 8.86
CA SER A 171 11.46 -10.10 8.50
C SER A 171 10.96 -11.27 9.37
N ARG A 172 10.39 -11.01 10.54
CA ARG A 172 9.77 -12.03 11.41
C ARG A 172 8.29 -12.23 11.10
N GLY A 173 7.70 -11.44 10.18
CA GLY A 173 6.28 -11.47 9.86
C GLY A 173 5.41 -10.74 10.88
N ARG A 174 6.00 -9.97 11.80
CA ARG A 174 5.25 -9.08 12.68
C ARG A 174 4.70 -7.93 11.84
N SER A 175 3.44 -7.62 12.03
CA SER A 175 2.76 -6.59 11.24
C SER A 175 2.13 -5.54 12.15
N ALA A 176 2.05 -4.34 11.61
CA ALA A 176 1.25 -3.27 12.18
C ALA A 176 0.45 -2.57 11.06
N MET A 177 -0.72 -2.09 11.42
CA MET A 177 -1.52 -1.20 10.62
C MET A 177 -1.65 0.15 11.30
N VAL A 178 -1.49 1.21 10.53
CA VAL A 178 -1.49 2.59 11.02
C VAL A 178 -2.58 3.38 10.31
N GLU A 179 -3.50 3.93 11.08
CA GLU A 179 -4.60 4.79 10.62
C GLU A 179 -4.57 6.13 11.33
N PHE A 180 -5.02 7.17 10.65
CA PHE A 180 -5.20 8.49 11.23
C PHE A 180 -6.69 8.81 11.33
N ASP A 181 -7.10 9.23 12.53
CA ASP A 181 -8.45 9.67 12.83
C ASP A 181 -8.37 11.01 13.58
N HIS A 182 -8.71 12.11 12.89
CA HIS A 182 -8.63 13.47 13.43
C HIS A 182 -7.28 13.79 14.08
N GLY A 183 -6.18 13.43 13.40
CA GLY A 183 -4.82 13.61 13.86
C GLY A 183 -4.33 12.61 14.91
N LYS A 184 -5.21 11.75 15.42
CA LYS A 184 -4.83 10.66 16.31
C LYS A 184 -4.31 9.49 15.48
N ILE A 185 -3.13 8.99 15.84
CA ILE A 185 -2.59 7.75 15.25
C ILE A 185 -3.18 6.56 16.00
N ASN A 186 -3.89 5.69 15.26
CA ASN A 186 -4.32 4.39 15.72
C ASN A 186 -3.37 3.34 15.15
N ILE A 187 -2.75 2.56 16.03
CA ILE A 187 -1.79 1.51 15.65
C ILE A 187 -2.37 0.17 16.12
N TYR A 188 -2.59 -0.71 15.16
CA TYR A 188 -3.01 -2.09 15.40
C TYR A 188 -1.81 -2.99 15.15
N GLU A 189 -1.48 -3.86 16.09
CA GLU A 189 -0.32 -4.76 16.02
C GLU A 189 -0.79 -6.21 16.09
N GLY A 190 -0.21 -7.11 15.31
CA GLY A 190 -0.50 -8.55 15.39
C GLY A 190 0.09 -9.33 14.23
N GLN A 191 0.23 -10.64 14.44
CA GLN A 191 0.60 -11.56 13.38
C GLN A 191 -0.56 -11.87 12.43
N ASP A 192 -1.78 -11.57 12.85
CA ASP A 192 -3.01 -11.80 12.07
C ASP A 192 -3.33 -10.66 11.10
N ILE A 193 -2.55 -9.56 11.13
CA ILE A 193 -2.68 -8.45 10.20
C ILE A 193 -2.01 -8.82 8.88
N LYS A 194 -2.64 -9.71 8.12
CA LYS A 194 -2.11 -10.24 6.86
C LYS A 194 -2.69 -9.57 5.64
N MET A 195 -3.88 -9.01 5.74
CA MET A 195 -4.60 -8.41 4.64
C MET A 195 -4.94 -6.95 4.93
N LEU A 196 -4.75 -6.07 3.95
CA LEU A 196 -5.25 -4.70 3.94
C LEU A 196 -5.89 -4.42 2.57
N THR A 197 -6.96 -3.62 2.61
CA THR A 197 -7.55 -3.01 1.42
C THR A 197 -7.80 -1.52 1.69
N ASN A 198 -8.89 -0.96 1.23
CA ASN A 198 -9.25 0.44 1.45
C ASN A 198 -10.27 0.57 2.61
N ASP A 199 -11.30 1.42 2.42
CA ASP A 199 -12.39 1.55 3.38
C ASP A 199 -13.23 0.27 3.54
N PRO A 200 -13.83 0.08 4.70
CA PRO A 200 -13.81 0.91 5.90
C PRO A 200 -12.54 0.76 6.73
N PRO A 201 -12.34 1.58 7.80
CA PRO A 201 -11.22 1.43 8.73
C PRO A 201 -11.11 0.03 9.32
N TYR A 202 -9.91 -0.32 9.77
CA TYR A 202 -9.48 -1.68 10.09
C TYR A 202 -10.42 -2.46 11.03
N LEU A 203 -10.89 -1.84 12.10
CA LEU A 203 -11.78 -2.55 13.05
C LEU A 203 -13.11 -2.94 12.41
N GLN A 204 -13.66 -2.07 11.56
CA GLN A 204 -14.91 -2.37 10.83
C GLN A 204 -14.65 -3.44 9.76
N MET A 205 -13.50 -3.37 9.08
CA MET A 205 -13.10 -4.36 8.09
C MET A 205 -12.97 -5.76 8.71
N ASN A 206 -12.36 -5.86 9.89
CA ASN A 206 -12.27 -7.13 10.62
C ASN A 206 -13.65 -7.67 11.00
N ALA A 207 -14.56 -6.83 11.47
CA ALA A 207 -15.92 -7.28 11.78
C ALA A 207 -16.66 -7.83 10.55
N ILE A 208 -16.46 -7.24 9.38
CA ILE A 208 -16.99 -7.75 8.10
C ILE A 208 -16.36 -9.10 7.77
N ASN A 209 -15.04 -9.23 7.90
CA ASN A 209 -14.35 -10.48 7.65
C ASN A 209 -14.83 -11.60 8.59
N ASP A 210 -14.96 -11.32 9.88
CA ASP A 210 -15.47 -12.26 10.88
C ASP A 210 -16.88 -12.76 10.56
N TYR A 211 -17.73 -11.88 10.05
CA TYR A 211 -19.06 -12.28 9.57
C TYR A 211 -18.96 -13.33 8.44
N TRP A 212 -18.10 -13.08 7.44
CA TRP A 212 -17.93 -13.99 6.30
C TRP A 212 -17.27 -15.30 6.70
N VAL A 213 -16.27 -15.27 7.59
CA VAL A 213 -15.65 -16.48 8.14
C VAL A 213 -16.70 -17.36 8.83
N LYS A 214 -17.58 -16.76 9.66
CA LYS A 214 -18.68 -17.49 10.35
C LYS A 214 -19.73 -18.01 9.39
N LYS A 215 -19.95 -17.36 8.25
CA LYS A 215 -20.93 -17.78 7.24
C LYS A 215 -20.45 -19.00 6.41
N GLY A 216 -19.20 -19.42 6.55
CA GLY A 216 -18.67 -20.62 5.91
C GLY A 216 -18.05 -20.36 4.55
N GLY A 217 -16.99 -19.55 4.52
CA GLY A 217 -16.28 -19.03 3.36
C GLY A 217 -15.95 -19.99 2.20
N GLN A 218 -15.89 -21.30 2.41
CA GLN A 218 -15.68 -22.26 1.31
C GLN A 218 -16.85 -22.30 0.33
N ASN A 219 -18.06 -22.03 0.79
CA ASN A 219 -19.27 -22.16 -0.01
C ASN A 219 -19.77 -20.81 -0.56
N THR A 220 -19.35 -19.72 0.05
CA THR A 220 -19.85 -18.39 -0.32
C THR A 220 -18.81 -17.33 -0.02
N LEU A 221 -18.15 -16.81 -1.05
CA LEU A 221 -17.27 -15.65 -0.96
C LEU A 221 -17.90 -14.46 -1.66
N PRO A 222 -17.70 -13.23 -1.15
CA PRO A 222 -18.18 -12.04 -1.82
C PRO A 222 -17.39 -11.79 -3.11
N GLY A 223 -18.07 -11.44 -4.22
CA GLY A 223 -17.49 -11.48 -5.57
C GLY A 223 -17.19 -10.13 -6.20
N THR A 224 -17.52 -9.00 -5.56
CA THR A 224 -17.34 -7.69 -6.19
C THR A 224 -15.90 -7.16 -6.05
N VAL A 225 -15.61 -6.06 -6.74
CA VAL A 225 -14.32 -5.34 -6.61
C VAL A 225 -14.30 -4.36 -5.43
N SER A 226 -15.36 -4.33 -4.61
CA SER A 226 -15.40 -3.48 -3.42
C SER A 226 -14.30 -3.83 -2.43
N SER A 227 -13.86 -2.86 -1.65
CA SER A 227 -12.78 -3.06 -0.69
C SER A 227 -13.04 -4.19 0.32
N PRO A 228 -14.24 -4.26 0.97
CA PRO A 228 -14.53 -5.36 1.88
C PRO A 228 -14.53 -6.73 1.21
N ASP A 229 -15.07 -6.83 0.00
CA ASP A 229 -15.13 -8.10 -0.72
C ASP A 229 -13.73 -8.60 -1.10
N ARG A 230 -12.83 -7.69 -1.50
CA ARG A 230 -11.43 -8.01 -1.79
C ARG A 230 -10.68 -8.45 -0.53
N TYR A 231 -10.91 -7.77 0.59
CA TYR A 231 -10.34 -8.14 1.89
C TYR A 231 -10.70 -9.57 2.27
N VAL A 232 -11.99 -9.88 2.27
CA VAL A 232 -12.50 -11.21 2.63
C VAL A 232 -11.94 -12.30 1.72
N ARG A 233 -11.92 -12.07 0.39
CA ARG A 233 -11.33 -13.04 -0.56
C ARG A 233 -9.84 -13.22 -0.35
N GLY A 234 -9.08 -12.12 -0.20
CA GLY A 234 -7.64 -12.20 0.01
C GLY A 234 -7.28 -12.90 1.31
N TYR A 235 -7.98 -12.61 2.39
CA TYR A 235 -7.82 -13.28 3.67
C TYR A 235 -8.12 -14.79 3.57
N PHE A 236 -9.22 -15.15 2.90
CA PHE A 236 -9.59 -16.53 2.67
C PHE A 236 -8.53 -17.27 1.86
N PHE A 237 -8.09 -16.72 0.73
CA PHE A 237 -7.10 -17.38 -0.12
C PHE A 237 -5.75 -17.53 0.57
N ASP A 238 -5.24 -16.50 1.29
CA ASP A 238 -4.00 -16.66 2.05
C ASP A 238 -4.08 -17.78 3.09
N SER A 239 -5.25 -17.99 3.68
CA SER A 239 -5.47 -19.02 4.69
C SER A 239 -5.56 -20.45 4.11
N HIS A 240 -5.77 -20.58 2.78
CA HIS A 240 -6.03 -21.86 2.12
C HIS A 240 -5.00 -22.22 1.05
N VAL A 241 -3.94 -21.44 0.86
CA VAL A 241 -2.84 -21.78 -0.05
C VAL A 241 -1.76 -22.58 0.66
N GLU A 242 -1.01 -23.36 -0.12
CA GLU A 242 0.15 -24.10 0.36
C GLU A 242 1.22 -23.15 0.95
N LYS A 243 1.92 -23.63 1.96
CA LYS A 243 3.06 -22.92 2.57
C LYS A 243 4.36 -23.57 2.09
N THR A 244 5.18 -22.79 1.39
CA THR A 244 6.47 -23.21 0.83
C THR A 244 7.63 -22.44 1.42
N GLY A 245 8.83 -23.01 1.40
CA GLY A 245 10.10 -22.34 1.64
C GLY A 245 10.81 -21.86 0.36
N GLU A 246 10.27 -22.24 -0.82
CA GLU A 246 10.83 -21.83 -2.10
C GLU A 246 10.39 -20.42 -2.47
N ALA A 247 11.38 -19.54 -2.74
CA ALA A 247 11.16 -18.13 -2.98
C ALA A 247 10.24 -17.86 -4.17
N ASP A 248 10.57 -18.43 -5.32
CA ASP A 248 9.86 -18.16 -6.58
C ASP A 248 8.43 -18.73 -6.55
N LEU A 249 8.24 -19.91 -5.93
CA LEU A 249 6.92 -20.47 -5.71
C LEU A 249 6.12 -19.60 -4.75
N GLY A 250 6.70 -19.12 -3.64
CA GLY A 250 6.04 -18.21 -2.70
C GLY A 250 5.62 -16.90 -3.35
N VAL A 251 6.45 -16.31 -4.21
CA VAL A 251 6.10 -15.11 -5.00
C VAL A 251 4.94 -15.42 -5.94
N SER A 252 4.97 -16.58 -6.61
CA SER A 252 3.90 -17.00 -7.54
C SER A 252 2.58 -17.23 -6.82
N ILE A 253 2.59 -17.86 -5.63
CA ILE A 253 1.40 -18.03 -4.77
C ILE A 253 0.86 -16.65 -4.35
N THR A 254 1.72 -15.76 -3.86
CA THR A 254 1.30 -14.41 -3.45
C THR A 254 0.72 -13.62 -4.63
N ARG A 255 1.33 -13.73 -5.81
CA ARG A 255 0.81 -13.13 -7.05
C ARG A 255 -0.57 -13.69 -7.41
N SER A 256 -0.78 -14.98 -7.26
CA SER A 256 -2.07 -15.63 -7.51
C SER A 256 -3.16 -15.10 -6.59
N ILE A 257 -2.87 -14.94 -5.30
CA ILE A 257 -3.81 -14.33 -4.33
C ILE A 257 -4.15 -12.90 -4.77
N LEU A 258 -3.13 -12.07 -5.06
CA LEU A 258 -3.37 -10.69 -5.49
C LEU A 258 -4.15 -10.59 -6.79
N ASN A 259 -3.95 -11.49 -7.74
CA ASN A 259 -4.72 -11.50 -8.99
C ASN A 259 -6.23 -11.71 -8.74
N ASN A 260 -6.59 -12.48 -7.72
CA ASN A 260 -7.99 -12.69 -7.33
C ASN A 260 -8.65 -11.48 -6.65
N VAL A 261 -7.85 -10.53 -6.17
CA VAL A 261 -8.32 -9.30 -5.52
C VAL A 261 -7.91 -8.03 -6.26
N SER A 262 -7.25 -8.17 -7.40
CA SER A 262 -6.95 -7.07 -8.32
C SER A 262 -8.20 -6.65 -9.09
N VAL A 263 -8.23 -5.40 -9.53
CA VAL A 263 -9.28 -4.89 -10.41
C VAL A 263 -8.78 -4.97 -11.86
N PRO A 264 -9.54 -5.56 -12.77
CA PRO A 264 -9.13 -5.65 -14.18
C PRO A 264 -8.74 -4.29 -14.75
N TYR A 265 -7.67 -4.25 -15.55
CA TYR A 265 -7.24 -3.02 -16.20
C TYR A 265 -8.32 -2.47 -17.11
N THR A 266 -8.54 -1.16 -17.07
CA THR A 266 -9.63 -0.47 -17.80
C THR A 266 -11.05 -0.87 -17.35
N TYR A 267 -11.20 -1.41 -16.12
CA TYR A 267 -12.51 -1.76 -15.56
C TYR A 267 -13.42 -0.53 -15.47
N THR A 268 -14.61 -0.62 -16.06
CA THR A 268 -15.59 0.47 -16.10
C THR A 268 -16.94 0.03 -15.55
N LEU A 269 -17.61 0.98 -14.88
CA LEU A 269 -19.03 0.90 -14.55
C LEU A 269 -19.71 2.12 -15.16
N GLY A 270 -20.41 1.94 -16.27
CA GLY A 270 -20.88 3.03 -17.13
C GLY A 270 -19.73 3.60 -17.96
N ASP A 271 -19.62 4.93 -18.06
CA ASP A 271 -18.67 5.61 -18.96
C ASP A 271 -17.31 5.93 -18.34
N ALA A 272 -17.08 5.61 -17.07
CA ALA A 272 -15.85 5.97 -16.37
C ALA A 272 -15.09 4.76 -15.85
N ASN A 273 -13.76 4.78 -15.99
CA ASN A 273 -12.88 3.89 -15.22
C ASN A 273 -13.07 4.17 -13.74
N VAL A 274 -13.54 3.17 -13.00
CA VAL A 274 -13.83 3.31 -11.56
C VAL A 274 -12.55 3.26 -10.76
N SER A 275 -11.70 2.28 -11.03
CA SER A 275 -10.34 2.08 -10.52
C SER A 275 -9.83 0.79 -11.13
N SER A 276 -8.60 0.75 -11.58
CA SER A 276 -7.98 -0.50 -12.07
C SER A 276 -6.58 -0.65 -11.56
N THR A 277 -6.15 -1.92 -11.40
CA THR A 277 -4.78 -2.23 -11.01
C THR A 277 -3.82 -1.70 -12.05
N GLN A 278 -2.88 -0.85 -11.62
CA GLN A 278 -1.83 -0.26 -12.45
C GLN A 278 -0.58 -1.11 -12.42
N TRP A 279 -0.20 -1.53 -11.23
CA TRP A 279 0.94 -2.39 -10.99
C TRP A 279 0.79 -3.16 -9.67
N ARG A 280 1.62 -4.19 -9.51
CA ARG A 280 1.79 -4.94 -8.27
C ARG A 280 3.26 -4.98 -7.87
N SER A 281 3.50 -5.03 -6.58
CA SER A 281 4.82 -5.28 -6.01
C SER A 281 4.80 -6.54 -5.14
N PHE A 282 5.97 -7.19 -5.03
CA PHE A 282 6.15 -8.32 -4.11
C PHE A 282 7.50 -8.16 -3.42
N SER A 283 7.48 -7.86 -2.13
CA SER A 283 8.69 -7.79 -1.30
C SER A 283 8.99 -9.17 -0.73
N ASN A 284 9.93 -9.89 -1.32
CA ASN A 284 10.50 -11.08 -0.71
C ASN A 284 11.50 -10.64 0.37
N ILE A 285 11.04 -10.63 1.61
CA ILE A 285 11.76 -10.06 2.74
C ILE A 285 13.00 -10.87 3.09
N ARG A 286 12.93 -12.21 2.98
CA ARG A 286 14.05 -13.11 3.29
C ARG A 286 15.25 -12.88 2.38
N ASP A 287 14.98 -12.78 1.08
CA ASP A 287 16.01 -12.69 0.05
C ASP A 287 16.30 -11.24 -0.39
N LEU A 288 15.62 -10.26 0.23
CA LEU A 288 15.71 -8.82 -0.07
C LEU A 288 15.50 -8.50 -1.56
N ARG A 289 14.57 -9.19 -2.21
CA ARG A 289 14.18 -8.95 -3.61
C ARG A 289 12.87 -8.20 -3.68
N TYR A 290 12.86 -7.10 -4.39
CA TYR A 290 11.69 -6.27 -4.62
C TYR A 290 11.19 -6.48 -6.05
N TYR A 291 10.14 -7.27 -6.20
CA TYR A 291 9.52 -7.59 -7.49
C TYR A 291 8.51 -6.51 -7.87
N PHE A 292 8.39 -6.27 -9.17
CA PHE A 292 7.45 -5.31 -9.74
C PHE A 292 6.77 -5.88 -10.99
N ASP A 293 5.45 -5.78 -11.06
CA ASP A 293 4.56 -6.34 -12.08
C ASP A 293 3.65 -5.22 -12.59
N ILE A 294 3.98 -4.64 -13.74
CA ILE A 294 3.20 -3.60 -14.40
C ILE A 294 2.15 -4.28 -15.26
N VAL A 295 0.86 -4.00 -15.04
CA VAL A 295 -0.24 -4.75 -15.69
C VAL A 295 -0.27 -4.62 -17.21
N THR A 296 0.32 -3.57 -17.76
CA THR A 296 0.46 -3.38 -19.21
C THR A 296 1.69 -4.07 -19.81
N ASN A 297 2.54 -4.70 -18.96
CA ASN A 297 3.70 -5.49 -19.37
C ASN A 297 3.49 -6.95 -18.91
N PRO A 298 3.57 -7.95 -19.80
CA PRO A 298 3.42 -9.34 -19.40
C PRO A 298 4.56 -9.88 -18.53
N GLY A 299 5.73 -9.21 -18.52
CA GLY A 299 6.90 -9.60 -17.74
C GLY A 299 6.86 -9.06 -16.32
N MET A 300 7.29 -9.87 -15.34
CA MET A 300 7.59 -9.43 -13.99
C MET A 300 9.11 -9.37 -13.81
N PHE A 301 9.59 -8.34 -13.13
CA PHE A 301 11.01 -8.12 -12.87
C PHE A 301 11.25 -7.80 -11.39
N TYR A 302 12.51 -7.85 -10.95
CA TYR A 302 12.87 -7.48 -9.58
C TYR A 302 14.22 -6.78 -9.50
N VAL A 303 14.37 -5.99 -8.43
CA VAL A 303 15.62 -5.43 -7.94
C VAL A 303 16.07 -6.24 -6.72
N ASP A 304 17.31 -6.73 -6.75
CA ASP A 304 17.94 -7.46 -5.65
C ASP A 304 18.75 -6.46 -4.80
N LEU A 305 18.25 -6.13 -3.61
CA LEU A 305 18.91 -5.20 -2.71
C LEU A 305 20.28 -5.70 -2.24
N GLY A 306 20.47 -7.01 -2.16
CA GLY A 306 21.75 -7.62 -1.82
C GLY A 306 22.85 -7.33 -2.82
N LYS A 307 22.49 -6.95 -4.07
CA LYS A 307 23.43 -6.57 -5.14
C LYS A 307 23.64 -5.06 -5.25
N CYS A 308 22.89 -4.26 -4.48
CA CYS A 308 23.00 -2.80 -4.52
C CYS A 308 24.04 -2.28 -3.53
N ASP A 309 24.74 -1.21 -3.89
CA ASP A 309 25.63 -0.52 -2.95
C ASP A 309 24.80 0.41 -2.04
N LEU A 310 24.52 -0.05 -0.83
CA LEU A 310 23.75 0.68 0.17
C LEU A 310 24.64 1.41 1.18
N ARG A 311 25.96 1.46 0.99
CA ARG A 311 26.90 2.13 1.91
C ARG A 311 26.70 3.64 1.89
N LYS A 312 26.99 4.27 3.02
CA LYS A 312 27.02 5.74 3.10
C LYS A 312 27.95 6.32 2.03
N GLY A 313 27.44 7.28 1.26
CA GLY A 313 28.17 7.95 0.18
C GLY A 313 28.03 7.29 -1.20
N ALA A 314 27.36 6.13 -1.30
CA ALA A 314 26.99 5.56 -2.59
C ALA A 314 25.95 6.45 -3.31
N SER A 315 25.88 6.31 -4.62
CA SER A 315 24.92 7.05 -5.44
C SER A 315 23.47 6.55 -5.21
N VAL A 316 22.52 7.46 -5.30
CA VAL A 316 21.11 7.08 -5.48
C VAL A 316 20.95 6.49 -6.87
N MET A 317 20.27 5.36 -6.97
CA MET A 317 20.02 4.65 -8.21
C MET A 317 18.54 4.67 -8.57
N LYS A 318 18.23 4.69 -9.86
CA LYS A 318 16.87 4.68 -10.39
C LYS A 318 16.72 3.60 -11.44
N LEU A 319 15.56 2.94 -11.46
CA LEU A 319 15.07 2.14 -12.56
C LEU A 319 13.89 2.88 -13.20
N ASP A 320 14.01 3.20 -14.47
CA ASP A 320 12.93 3.85 -15.24
C ASP A 320 11.93 2.78 -15.69
N THR A 321 10.77 2.76 -15.05
CA THR A 321 9.71 1.80 -15.36
C THR A 321 8.86 2.17 -16.57
N THR A 322 9.11 3.30 -17.21
CA THR A 322 8.45 3.66 -18.47
C THR A 322 9.03 2.93 -19.67
N LYS A 323 10.17 2.28 -19.49
CA LYS A 323 10.94 1.55 -20.54
C LYS A 323 11.03 0.06 -20.20
N THR A 324 9.91 -0.59 -19.95
CA THR A 324 9.86 -1.95 -19.37
C THR A 324 9.63 -3.06 -20.38
N ALA A 325 9.58 -2.79 -21.67
CA ALA A 325 9.23 -3.80 -22.67
C ALA A 325 10.11 -5.07 -22.62
N ASP A 326 11.36 -4.95 -22.16
CA ASP A 326 12.35 -6.02 -22.02
C ASP A 326 12.69 -6.36 -20.55
N TYR A 327 11.95 -5.82 -19.57
CA TYR A 327 12.23 -6.09 -18.16
C TYR A 327 11.59 -7.40 -17.72
N VAL A 328 12.40 -8.41 -17.49
CA VAL A 328 12.02 -9.72 -16.97
C VAL A 328 13.10 -10.24 -16.02
N GLY A 329 12.72 -10.80 -14.89
CA GLY A 329 13.67 -11.35 -13.92
C GLY A 329 14.51 -10.29 -13.22
N ASP A 330 15.78 -10.57 -13.00
CA ASP A 330 16.70 -9.65 -12.32
C ASP A 330 17.11 -8.48 -13.22
N VAL A 331 16.65 -7.29 -12.86
CA VAL A 331 17.00 -6.04 -13.56
C VAL A 331 17.90 -5.11 -12.73
N THR A 332 18.51 -5.62 -11.67
CA THR A 332 19.36 -4.82 -10.76
C THR A 332 20.48 -4.09 -11.53
N SER A 333 21.06 -4.72 -12.55
CA SER A 333 22.09 -4.12 -13.41
C SER A 333 21.57 -3.01 -14.34
N ARG A 334 20.25 -2.84 -14.45
CA ARG A 334 19.63 -1.76 -15.23
C ARG A 334 19.43 -0.48 -14.43
N LEU A 335 19.70 -0.52 -13.12
CA LEU A 335 19.72 0.68 -12.28
C LEU A 335 20.82 1.64 -12.76
N PHE A 336 20.49 2.92 -12.82
CA PHE A 336 21.46 3.97 -13.19
C PHE A 336 21.53 5.06 -12.11
N PRO A 337 22.69 5.72 -11.94
CA PRO A 337 22.84 6.81 -10.98
C PRO A 337 21.92 7.98 -11.30
N THR A 338 21.32 8.57 -10.24
CA THR A 338 20.41 9.71 -10.38
C THR A 338 20.53 10.64 -9.17
N THR A 339 19.98 11.82 -9.30
CA THR A 339 19.79 12.72 -8.15
C THR A 339 18.59 12.25 -7.28
N PRO A 340 18.63 12.50 -5.98
CA PRO A 340 17.43 12.33 -5.14
C PRO A 340 16.23 13.05 -5.74
N PHE A 341 15.05 12.42 -5.68
CA PHE A 341 13.82 13.11 -6.08
C PHE A 341 13.48 14.24 -5.09
N THR A 342 12.78 15.25 -5.56
CA THR A 342 12.23 16.30 -4.70
C THR A 342 10.85 15.86 -4.22
N PRO A 343 10.60 15.83 -2.89
CA PRO A 343 9.28 15.49 -2.37
C PRO A 343 8.19 16.41 -2.93
N MET A 344 7.09 15.81 -3.37
CA MET A 344 5.86 16.55 -3.65
C MET A 344 5.18 16.91 -2.32
N PHE A 345 4.71 18.18 -2.19
CA PHE A 345 4.01 18.77 -1.04
C PHE A 345 4.87 19.05 0.18
#